data_18fbe14c51addf452797e17bb87e5095
#
_entry.id   18fbe14c51addf452797e17bb87e5095
#
_cell.length_a   1.000
_cell.length_b   1.000
_cell.length_c   1.000
_cell.angle_alpha   90.00
_cell.angle_beta   90.00
_cell.angle_gamma   90.00
#
_symmetry.space_group_name_H-M   'P 1'
#
loop_
_entity.id
_entity.type
_entity.pdbx_description
1 polymer ?
#
loop_
_entity_poly.entity_id
_entity_poly.type
_entity_poly.pdbx_seq_one_letter_code
_entity_poly.pdbx_strand_id
1 'polypeptide(L)' 'MDNREMRRLKEELGLIDYKINYKTGVHLGVIEDFFSGKTEELDPKDRKKIEALLESESKKR' A
#
# COMPACT_ATOMS: atom_id res chain seq x y z
N MET A 1 11.37 -1.67 1.64
CA MET A 1 10.35 -1.39 2.67
C MET A 1 9.70 -2.70 3.09
N ASP A 2 9.66 -2.99 4.40
CA ASP A 2 9.03 -4.23 4.82
C ASP A 2 7.52 -4.06 5.01
N ASN A 3 6.82 -5.18 5.25
CA ASN A 3 5.36 -5.16 5.34
C ASN A 3 4.85 -4.28 6.48
N ARG A 4 5.51 -4.35 7.63
CA ARG A 4 5.11 -3.56 8.79
C ARG A 4 5.24 -2.07 8.52
N GLU A 5 6.34 -1.70 7.87
CA GLU A 5 6.57 -0.31 7.52
C GLU A 5 5.55 0.21 6.52
N MET A 6 5.19 -0.61 5.54
CA MET A 6 4.17 -0.25 4.57
C MET A 6 2.83 0.01 5.25
N ARG A 7 2.44 -0.87 6.17
CA ARG A 7 1.19 -0.73 6.89
C ARG A 7 1.19 0.51 7.77
N ARG A 8 2.31 0.78 8.42
CA ARG A 8 2.45 1.97 9.25
C ARG A 8 2.34 3.25 8.44
N LEU A 9 3.04 3.30 7.29
CA LEU A 9 3.01 4.47 6.43
C LEU A 9 1.61 4.75 5.89
N LYS A 10 0.88 3.70 5.53
CA LYS A 10 -0.50 3.87 5.06
C LYS A 10 -1.34 4.60 6.11
N GLU A 11 -1.21 4.20 7.36
CA GLU A 11 -1.94 4.83 8.46
C GLU A 11 -1.49 6.26 8.70
N GLU A 12 -0.18 6.48 8.77
CA GLU A 12 0.37 7.80 9.00
C GLU A 12 -0.03 8.80 7.93
N LEU A 13 -0.08 8.33 6.69
CA LEU A 13 -0.44 9.17 5.54
C LEU A 13 -1.95 9.33 5.37
N GLY A 14 -2.73 8.57 6.12
CA GLY A 14 -4.19 8.62 6.03
C GLY A 14 -4.72 8.09 4.70
N LEU A 15 -3.98 7.19 4.07
CA LEU A 15 -4.40 6.62 2.79
C LEU A 15 -5.43 5.51 3.01
N ILE A 16 -6.53 5.60 2.26
CA ILE A 16 -7.54 4.55 2.29
C ILE A 16 -7.28 3.58 1.13
N ASP A 17 -7.80 2.36 1.27
CA ASP A 17 -7.58 1.31 0.27
C ASP A 17 -8.06 1.71 -1.13
N TYR A 18 -9.18 2.40 -1.23
CA TYR A 18 -9.70 2.86 -2.51
C TYR A 18 -8.74 3.80 -3.22
N LYS A 19 -8.11 4.69 -2.46
CA LYS A 19 -7.16 5.62 -3.06
C LYS A 19 -5.93 4.89 -3.59
N ILE A 20 -5.47 3.89 -2.85
CA ILE A 20 -4.33 3.08 -3.28
C ILE A 20 -4.69 2.32 -4.55
N ASN A 21 -5.88 1.71 -4.59
CA ASN A 21 -6.38 1.02 -5.77
C ASN A 21 -6.43 1.97 -6.97
N TYR A 22 -6.99 3.14 -6.78
CA TYR A 22 -7.13 4.13 -7.85
C TYR A 22 -5.76 4.58 -8.39
N LYS A 23 -4.82 4.83 -7.51
CA LYS A 23 -3.51 5.35 -7.89
C LYS A 23 -2.58 4.30 -8.47
N THR A 24 -2.68 3.06 -8.01
CA THR A 24 -1.74 2.01 -8.41
C THR A 24 -2.29 1.05 -9.45
N GLY A 25 -3.62 0.92 -9.52
CA GLY A 25 -4.25 -0.08 -10.37
C GLY A 25 -4.22 -1.48 -9.77
N VAL A 26 -3.70 -1.63 -8.56
CA VAL A 26 -3.69 -2.92 -7.88
C VAL A 26 -5.11 -3.25 -7.43
N HIS A 27 -5.50 -4.52 -7.56
CA HIS A 27 -6.85 -4.98 -7.21
C HIS A 27 -7.17 -4.65 -5.75
N LEU A 28 -8.36 -4.09 -5.53
CA LEU A 28 -8.78 -3.66 -4.19
C LEU A 28 -8.73 -4.78 -3.16
N GLY A 29 -9.18 -5.98 -3.53
CA GLY A 29 -9.15 -7.13 -2.63
C GLY A 29 -7.75 -7.48 -2.16
N VAL A 30 -6.77 -7.35 -3.04
CA VAL A 30 -5.37 -7.60 -2.70
C VAL A 30 -4.89 -6.57 -1.69
N ILE A 31 -5.24 -5.30 -1.92
CA ILE A 31 -4.86 -4.21 -1.02
C ILE A 31 -5.49 -4.41 0.36
N GLU A 32 -6.78 -4.71 0.41
CA GLU A 32 -7.48 -4.93 1.67
C GLU A 32 -6.89 -6.08 2.46
N ASP A 33 -6.63 -7.20 1.79
CA ASP A 33 -6.08 -8.38 2.46
C ASP A 33 -4.69 -8.10 3.03
N PHE A 34 -3.86 -7.40 2.27
CA PHE A 34 -2.51 -7.10 2.72
C PHE A 34 -2.51 -6.12 3.91
N PHE A 35 -3.22 -5.01 3.79
CA PHE A 35 -3.19 -3.98 4.82
C PHE A 35 -3.98 -4.35 6.07
N SER A 36 -4.91 -5.30 5.97
CA SER A 36 -5.61 -5.82 7.16
C SER A 36 -4.79 -6.88 7.89
N GLY A 37 -3.69 -7.35 7.28
CA GLY A 37 -2.87 -8.39 7.88
C GLY A 37 -3.32 -9.81 7.55
N LYS A 38 -4.31 -9.95 6.69
CA LYS A 38 -4.83 -11.25 6.30
C LYS A 38 -3.80 -12.06 5.52
N THR A 39 -2.96 -11.38 4.73
CA THR A 39 -1.86 -12.02 4.03
C THR A 39 -0.60 -11.19 4.20
N GLU A 40 0.54 -11.87 4.21
CA GLU A 40 1.85 -11.21 4.25
C GLU A 40 2.50 -11.13 2.89
N GLU A 41 1.90 -11.75 1.89
CA GLU A 41 2.46 -11.82 0.55
C GLU A 41 1.81 -10.85 -0.41
N LEU A 42 2.65 -10.18 -1.20
CA LEU A 42 2.21 -9.34 -2.29
C LEU A 42 2.99 -9.76 -3.53
N ASP A 43 2.31 -9.76 -4.67
CA ASP A 43 2.98 -9.95 -5.94
C ASP A 43 4.04 -8.86 -6.08
N PRO A 44 5.27 -9.20 -6.54
CA PRO A 44 6.35 -8.22 -6.64
C PRO A 44 5.99 -6.97 -7.45
N LYS A 45 5.18 -7.12 -8.49
CA LYS A 45 4.77 -5.98 -9.29
C LYS A 45 3.83 -5.07 -8.51
N ASP A 46 2.90 -5.67 -7.79
CA ASP A 46 1.95 -4.91 -6.96
C ASP A 46 2.70 -4.21 -5.83
N ARG A 47 3.64 -4.91 -5.22
CA ARG A 47 4.43 -4.37 -4.13
C ARG A 47 5.18 -3.12 -4.58
N LYS A 48 5.82 -3.17 -5.75
CA LYS A 48 6.55 -2.02 -6.26
C LYS A 48 5.65 -0.81 -6.47
N LYS A 49 4.46 -1.04 -7.00
CA LYS A 49 3.51 0.04 -7.26
C LYS A 49 3.05 0.68 -5.95
N ILE A 50 2.74 -0.14 -4.96
CA ILE A 50 2.28 0.36 -3.67
C ILE A 50 3.42 1.10 -2.95
N GLU A 51 4.63 0.53 -2.97
CA GLU A 51 5.78 1.19 -2.36
C GLU A 51 6.06 2.55 -2.98
N ALA A 52 5.99 2.62 -4.32
CA ALA A 52 6.20 3.88 -5.02
C ALA A 52 5.18 4.93 -4.61
N LEU A 53 3.94 4.52 -4.44
CA LEU A 53 2.90 5.44 -3.98
C LEU A 53 3.15 5.93 -2.57
N LEU A 54 3.49 5.00 -1.67
CA LEU A 54 3.76 5.36 -0.27
C LEU A 54 4.94 6.32 -0.17
N GLU A 55 6.00 6.06 -0.92
CA GLU A 55 7.17 6.95 -0.93
C GLU A 55 6.82 8.32 -1.49
N SER A 56 6.06 8.36 -2.58
CA SER A 56 5.65 9.61 -3.20
C SER A 56 4.80 10.45 -2.25
N GLU A 57 3.83 9.82 -1.60
CA GLU A 57 2.95 10.54 -0.66
C GLU A 57 3.71 10.98 0.58
N SER A 58 4.70 10.20 1.01
CA SER A 58 5.53 10.54 2.15
C SER A 58 6.34 11.81 1.87
N LYS A 59 6.83 11.97 0.65
CA LYS A 59 7.63 13.12 0.27
C LYS A 59 6.83 14.41 0.16
N LYS A 60 5.52 14.31 0.05
CA LYS A 60 4.65 15.48 -0.05
C LYS A 60 4.40 16.14 1.29
N ARG A 61 4.84 15.51 2.35
CA ARG A 61 4.70 16.07 3.70
C ARG A 61 5.91 16.96 4.08
#